data_f922b74456d7110b132508ee151bc9d9
#
_entry.id   f922b74456d7110b132508ee151bc9d9
#
_cell.length_a   1.000
_cell.length_b   1.000
_cell.length_c   1.000
_cell.angle_alpha   90.00
_cell.angle_beta   90.00
_cell.angle_gamma   90.00
#
_symmetry.space_group_name_H-M   'P 1'
#
loop_
_entity.id
_entity.type
_entity.pdbx_description
1 polymer ?
#
loop_
_entity_poly.entity_id
_entity_poly.type
_entity_poly.pdbx_seq_one_letter_code
_entity_poly.pdbx_strand_id
1 'polypeptide(L)' 'MKDEGENATNHGGVAAVDRALSILAAFEDGTQQLELAELARRTRLYKSTLLRLAVSLERGGMLRRGADGAFRLG' A
#
# COMPACT_ATOMS: atom_id res chain seq x y z
N MET A 1 5.08 18.01 -20.55
CA MET A 1 4.50 17.97 -20.28
C MET A 1 3.92 18.14 -20.06
N LYS A 2 3.82 18.18 -20.03
CA LYS A 2 3.22 18.36 -19.72
C LYS A 2 2.74 17.85 -19.53
N ASP A 3 2.61 17.52 -19.36
CA ASP A 3 2.09 17.07 -19.12
C ASP A 3 1.52 16.88 -18.99
N GLU A 4 1.33 16.55 -19.06
CA GLU A 4 0.65 16.39 -18.86
C GLU A 4 -0.21 16.44 -18.40
N GLY A 5 -0.70 16.70 -18.24
CA GLY A 5 -1.54 16.77 -17.87
C GLY A 5 -2.01 17.14 -17.30
N GLU A 6 -2.01 17.46 -16.95
CA GLU A 6 -2.34 17.90 -16.38
C GLU A 6 -3.26 18.21 -15.97
N ASN A 7 -3.94 18.29 -15.68
CA ASN A 7 -4.69 18.51 -15.23
C ASN A 7 -5.30 18.66 -14.32
N ALA A 8 -6.03 18.77 -14.27
CA ALA A 8 -6.33 19.15 -13.40
C ALA A 8 -6.27 18.82 -12.40
N THR A 9 -6.63 19.25 -12.09
CA THR A 9 -6.55 18.95 -11.11
C THR A 9 -5.73 18.01 -10.74
N ASN A 10 -5.70 17.20 -10.98
CA ASN A 10 -4.94 16.11 -10.59
C ASN A 10 -4.06 15.73 -11.69
N HIS A 11 -2.90 16.23 -11.68
CA HIS A 11 -2.03 16.21 -12.80
C HIS A 11 -0.96 15.17 -12.70
N GLY A 12 -1.24 14.07 -12.24
CA GLY A 12 -0.24 13.05 -12.17
C GLY A 12 -0.60 12.04 -11.13
N GLY A 13 0.35 11.18 -10.85
CA GLY A 13 0.11 10.10 -9.92
C GLY A 13 -0.45 8.89 -10.63
N VAL A 14 -0.26 7.76 -10.02
CA VAL A 14 -0.70 6.46 -10.53
C VAL A 14 -1.48 5.79 -9.42
N ALA A 15 -2.69 5.35 -9.75
CA ALA A 15 -3.59 4.78 -8.74
C ALA A 15 -2.95 3.62 -7.99
N ALA A 16 -2.23 2.74 -8.69
CA ALA A 16 -1.60 1.60 -8.04
C ALA A 16 -0.56 2.04 -7.03
N VAL A 17 0.21 3.08 -7.36
CA VAL A 17 1.22 3.61 -6.44
C VAL A 17 0.55 4.23 -5.23
N ASP A 18 -0.51 5.01 -5.46
CA ASP A 18 -1.23 5.63 -4.35
C ASP A 18 -1.79 4.58 -3.41
N ARG A 19 -2.33 3.50 -3.95
CA ARG A 19 -2.85 2.41 -3.13
C ARG A 19 -1.73 1.72 -2.35
N ALA A 20 -0.58 1.50 -2.99
CA ALA A 20 0.57 0.90 -2.30
C ALA A 20 1.03 1.78 -1.15
N LEU A 21 1.09 3.09 -1.38
CA LEU A 21 1.47 4.02 -0.32
C LEU A 21 0.47 4.01 0.83
N SER A 22 -0.82 3.81 0.56
CA SER A 22 -1.82 3.74 1.62
C SER A 22 -1.60 2.51 2.50
N ILE A 23 -1.05 1.44 1.95
CA ILE A 23 -0.72 0.25 2.75
C ILE A 23 0.36 0.61 3.76
N LEU A 24 1.41 1.31 3.32
CA LEU A 24 2.48 1.72 4.24
C LEU A 24 1.97 2.70 5.29
N ALA A 25 1.11 3.62 4.87
CA ALA A 25 0.55 4.63 5.76
C ALA A 25 -0.32 4.01 6.86
N ALA A 26 -0.85 2.82 6.63
CA ALA A 26 -1.67 2.15 7.63
C ALA A 26 -0.89 1.81 8.91
N PHE A 27 0.44 1.85 8.86
CA PHE A 27 1.29 1.58 10.01
C PHE A 27 1.76 2.86 10.73
N GLU A 28 1.30 4.04 10.30
CA GLU A 28 1.82 5.31 10.81
C GLU A 28 1.50 5.56 12.28
N ASP A 29 0.49 4.90 12.81
CA ASP A 29 0.10 5.10 14.21
C ASP A 29 0.99 4.33 15.19
N GLY A 30 2.12 3.80 14.71
CA GLY A 30 3.01 3.02 15.54
C GLY A 30 2.67 1.54 15.58
N THR A 31 1.70 1.12 14.82
CA THR A 31 1.34 -0.30 14.73
C THR A 31 2.50 -1.08 14.17
N GLN A 32 2.93 -2.13 14.85
CA GLN A 32 4.08 -2.91 14.44
C GLN A 32 3.74 -4.00 13.45
N GLN A 33 2.53 -4.54 13.52
CA GLN A 33 2.09 -5.58 12.59
C GLN A 33 0.60 -5.50 12.39
N LEU A 34 0.17 -5.87 11.19
CA LEU A 34 -1.25 -5.91 10.83
C LEU A 34 -1.54 -7.18 10.06
N GLU A 35 -2.61 -7.84 10.42
CA GLU A 35 -3.09 -8.97 9.65
C GLU A 35 -3.81 -8.46 8.41
N LEU A 36 -3.93 -9.34 7.42
CA LEU A 36 -4.51 -8.97 6.13
C LEU A 36 -5.89 -8.32 6.29
N ALA A 37 -6.75 -8.90 7.12
CA ALA A 37 -8.11 -8.39 7.28
C ALA A 37 -8.10 -6.96 7.83
N GLU A 38 -7.25 -6.70 8.82
CA GLU A 38 -7.17 -5.37 9.41
C GLU A 38 -6.55 -4.36 8.44
N LEU A 39 -5.54 -4.80 7.71
CA LEU A 39 -4.91 -3.94 6.71
C LEU A 39 -5.90 -3.59 5.60
N ALA A 40 -6.69 -4.56 5.16
CA ALA A 40 -7.72 -4.32 4.17
C ALA A 40 -8.77 -3.32 4.69
N ARG A 41 -9.15 -3.45 5.97
CA ARG A 41 -10.10 -2.55 6.57
C ARG A 41 -9.56 -1.12 6.63
N ARG A 42 -8.32 -0.96 7.04
CA ARG A 42 -7.70 0.37 7.19
C ARG A 42 -7.51 1.06 5.85
N THR A 43 -7.14 0.30 4.83
CA THR A 43 -6.85 0.87 3.51
C THR A 43 -8.09 0.93 2.62
N ARG A 44 -9.14 0.20 2.99
CA ARG A 44 -10.37 0.06 2.18
C ARG A 44 -10.09 -0.60 0.83
N LEU A 45 -9.04 -1.40 0.77
CA LEU A 45 -8.72 -2.16 -0.43
C LEU A 45 -9.29 -3.57 -0.31
N TYR A 46 -9.67 -4.14 -1.43
CA TYR A 46 -10.00 -5.56 -1.48
C TYR A 46 -8.75 -6.35 -1.14
N LYS A 47 -8.94 -7.48 -0.47
CA LYS A 47 -7.81 -8.32 -0.09
C LYS A 47 -6.98 -8.76 -1.28
N SER A 48 -7.64 -9.08 -2.40
CA SER A 48 -6.92 -9.50 -3.61
C SER A 48 -6.03 -8.39 -4.15
N THR A 49 -6.54 -7.16 -4.17
CA THR A 49 -5.76 -6.00 -4.61
C THR A 49 -4.59 -5.77 -3.66
N LEU A 50 -4.86 -5.84 -2.36
CA LEU A 50 -3.83 -5.62 -1.35
C LEU A 50 -2.71 -6.63 -1.50
N LEU A 51 -3.05 -7.91 -1.69
CA LEU A 51 -2.02 -8.95 -1.82
C LEU A 51 -1.15 -8.74 -3.05
N ARG A 52 -1.73 -8.29 -4.16
CA ARG A 52 -0.95 -8.01 -5.36
C ARG A 52 0.02 -6.85 -5.16
N LEU A 53 -0.45 -5.80 -4.51
CA LEU A 53 0.39 -4.65 -4.23
C LEU A 53 1.48 -5.00 -3.21
N ALA A 54 1.14 -5.85 -2.25
CA ALA A 54 2.09 -6.26 -1.22
C ALA A 54 3.30 -6.96 -1.82
N VAL A 55 3.10 -7.75 -2.89
CA VAL A 55 4.23 -8.42 -3.54
C VAL A 55 5.27 -7.40 -4.00
N SER A 56 4.82 -6.31 -4.63
CA SER A 56 5.74 -5.26 -5.08
C SER A 56 6.41 -4.55 -3.91
N LEU A 57 5.65 -4.28 -2.87
CA LEU A 57 6.22 -3.62 -1.68
C LEU A 57 7.24 -4.51 -0.99
N GLU A 58 6.99 -5.82 -0.96
CA GLU A 58 7.96 -6.76 -0.37
C GLU A 58 9.23 -6.82 -1.21
N ARG A 59 9.09 -6.83 -2.53
CA ARG A 59 10.26 -6.82 -3.42
C ARG A 59 11.11 -5.58 -3.21
N GLY A 60 10.45 -4.47 -2.93
CA GLY A 60 11.16 -3.21 -2.70
C GLY A 60 11.68 -3.05 -1.29
N GLY A 61 11.46 -4.02 -0.42
CA GLY A 61 11.92 -3.94 0.95
C GLY A 61 11.10 -3.03 1.85
N MET A 62 9.94 -2.59 1.38
CA MET A 62 9.09 -1.68 2.15
C MET A 62 8.13 -2.41 3.08
N LEU A 63 7.91 -3.68 2.82
CA LEU A 63 6.95 -4.47 3.57
C LEU A 63 7.51 -5.87 3.76
N ARG A 64 7.20 -6.49 4.90
CA ARG A 64 7.56 -7.88 5.16
C ARG A 64 6.32 -8.63 5.61
N ARG A 65 6.25 -9.90 5.26
CA ARG A 65 5.21 -10.77 5.77
C ARG A 65 5.85 -11.83 6.64
N GLY A 66 5.44 -11.91 7.88
CA GLY A 66 6.01 -12.87 8.80
C GLY A 66 5.49 -14.28 8.58
N ALA A 67 6.11 -15.23 9.26
CA ALA A 67 5.68 -16.62 9.20
C ALA A 67 4.25 -16.81 9.70
N ASP A 68 3.79 -15.90 10.57
CA ASP A 68 2.43 -15.88 11.07
C ASP A 68 1.43 -15.29 10.09
N GLY A 69 1.90 -14.81 8.93
CA GLY A 69 1.05 -14.19 7.93
C GLY A 69 0.79 -12.70 8.14
N ALA A 70 1.23 -12.15 9.24
CA ALA A 70 1.02 -10.73 9.50
C ALA A 70 2.03 -9.88 8.75
N PHE A 71 1.62 -8.68 8.35
CA PHE A 71 2.48 -7.75 7.63
C PHE A 71 3.16 -6.78 8.58
N ARG A 72 4.38 -6.40 8.25
CA ARG A 72 5.18 -5.43 8.99
C ARG A 72 5.90 -4.55 7.99
N LEU A 73 6.25 -3.32 8.42
CA LEU A 73 7.12 -2.49 7.59
C LEU A 73 8.49 -3.15 7.48
N GLY A 74 9.04 -3.10 6.29
CA GLY A 74 10.31 -3.74 6.00
C GLY A 74 11.54 -2.98 6.45
#